data_79888fe7f84755bd491732a00775aee5
#
_entry.id   79888fe7f84755bd491732a00775aee5
#
_cell.length_a   1.000
_cell.length_b   1.000
_cell.length_c   1.000
_cell.angle_alpha   90.00
_cell.angle_beta   90.00
_cell.angle_gamma   90.00
#
_symmetry.space_group_name_H-M   'P 1'
#
loop_
_entity.id
_entity.type
_entity.pdbx_description
1 polymer ?
#
loop_
_entity_poly.entity_id
_entity_poly.type
_entity_poly.pdbx_seq_one_letter_code
_entity_poly.pdbx_strand_id
1 'polypeptide(L)'
;MGMEFSGERKKLKDNFIKERGYWSDFWDGLLALDPEFFQIYLNFSATPWKNGTLEPKVKEFMYIAIDVATTHLYEPGLRIHLQNAFKYGATKEEIMEVYQLVSVLGMHTITMGVPVLIDEMDKAGQGDQVDRNFSARQLAIKEEFIKHRGYWSGFWEDLLA
;
A
#
# COMPACT_ATOMS: atom_id res chain seq x y z
N MET A 1 2.46 -22.22 18.68
CA MET A 1 3.22 -22.06 19.94
C MET A 1 4.63 -21.63 19.51
N GLY A 2 5.03 -20.41 19.85
CA GLY A 2 6.31 -19.85 19.41
C GLY A 2 7.51 -20.61 19.96
N MET A 3 8.65 -20.50 19.28
CA MET A 3 9.89 -21.12 19.72
C MET A 3 10.47 -20.39 20.93
N GLU A 4 11.02 -21.16 21.89
CA GLU A 4 11.80 -20.60 22.98
C GLU A 4 13.26 -20.48 22.55
N PHE A 5 13.85 -19.32 22.76
CA PHE A 5 15.23 -19.03 22.43
C PHE A 5 16.05 -18.74 23.71
N SER A 6 17.33 -19.10 23.66
CA SER A 6 18.33 -18.78 24.69
C SER A 6 19.54 -18.09 24.08
N GLY A 7 20.42 -17.57 24.92
CA GLY A 7 21.69 -16.98 24.50
C GLY A 7 21.52 -15.80 23.54
N GLU A 8 22.25 -15.82 22.42
CA GLU A 8 22.27 -14.76 21.42
C GLU A 8 20.94 -14.58 20.69
N ARG A 9 20.28 -15.70 20.33
CA ARG A 9 18.97 -15.65 19.66
C ARG A 9 17.91 -14.99 20.54
N LYS A 10 17.94 -15.25 21.85
CA LYS A 10 17.04 -14.56 22.77
C LYS A 10 17.30 -13.05 22.78
N LYS A 11 18.56 -12.62 22.80
CA LYS A 11 18.92 -11.19 22.74
C LYS A 11 18.42 -10.53 21.45
N LEU A 12 18.54 -11.22 20.33
CA LEU A 12 18.03 -10.73 19.04
C LEU A 12 16.51 -10.58 19.05
N LYS A 13 15.79 -11.57 19.60
CA LYS A 13 14.32 -11.50 19.77
C LYS A 13 13.92 -10.33 20.66
N ASP A 14 14.54 -10.20 21.83
CA ASP A 14 14.27 -9.13 22.78
C ASP A 14 14.56 -7.75 22.17
N ASN A 15 15.64 -7.64 21.39
CA ASN A 15 15.98 -6.41 20.66
C ASN A 15 14.94 -6.09 19.57
N PHE A 16 14.47 -7.08 18.81
CA PHE A 16 13.41 -6.88 17.85
C PHE A 16 12.13 -6.34 18.51
N ILE A 17 11.71 -6.96 19.62
CA ILE A 17 10.54 -6.51 20.38
C ILE A 17 10.70 -5.05 20.84
N LYS A 18 11.89 -4.72 21.34
CA LYS A 18 12.21 -3.35 21.77
C LYS A 18 12.11 -2.33 20.64
N GLU A 19 12.65 -2.67 19.48
CA GLU A 19 12.75 -1.74 18.34
C GLU A 19 11.47 -1.66 17.51
N ARG A 20 10.69 -2.77 17.47
CA ARG A 20 9.51 -2.88 16.61
C ARG A 20 8.17 -2.89 17.38
N GLY A 21 8.22 -3.07 18.70
CA GLY A 21 7.04 -3.05 19.57
C GLY A 21 6.19 -4.31 19.56
N TYR A 22 6.58 -5.36 18.84
CA TYR A 22 5.86 -6.62 18.72
C TYR A 22 6.79 -7.80 18.43
N TRP A 23 6.26 -9.03 18.53
CA TRP A 23 6.83 -10.25 17.98
C TRP A 23 5.76 -11.03 17.22
N SER A 24 6.15 -11.69 16.16
CA SER A 24 5.34 -12.66 15.45
C SER A 24 6.11 -13.98 15.34
N ASP A 25 5.44 -15.10 15.62
CA ASP A 25 6.01 -16.45 15.47
C ASP A 25 6.48 -16.74 14.04
N PHE A 26 6.05 -15.91 13.06
CA PHE A 26 6.58 -15.90 11.69
C PHE A 26 8.11 -15.77 11.65
N TRP A 27 8.70 -15.03 12.59
CA TRP A 27 10.14 -14.79 12.64
C TRP A 27 10.93 -15.93 13.32
N ASP A 28 10.24 -16.84 14.00
CA ASP A 28 10.92 -17.91 14.76
C ASP A 28 11.80 -18.78 13.86
N GLY A 29 11.29 -19.16 12.68
CA GLY A 29 12.04 -19.98 11.73
C GLY A 29 13.32 -19.29 11.21
N LEU A 30 13.22 -18.02 10.83
CA LEU A 30 14.38 -17.25 10.36
C LEU A 30 15.41 -17.07 11.49
N LEU A 31 14.97 -16.68 12.67
CA LEU A 31 15.87 -16.49 13.83
C LEU A 31 16.55 -17.80 14.24
N ALA A 32 15.87 -18.94 14.10
CA ALA A 32 16.44 -20.26 14.42
C ALA A 32 17.51 -20.68 13.42
N LEU A 33 17.25 -20.47 12.10
CA LEU A 33 18.08 -20.97 11.02
C LEU A 33 19.23 -20.02 10.66
N ASP A 34 18.97 -18.71 10.64
CA ASP A 34 19.92 -17.69 10.21
C ASP A 34 19.81 -16.42 11.09
N PRO A 35 20.40 -16.43 12.29
CA PRO A 35 20.38 -15.27 13.19
C PRO A 35 21.17 -14.07 12.64
N GLU A 36 22.15 -14.27 11.77
CA GLU A 36 22.93 -13.19 11.16
C GLU A 36 22.07 -12.43 10.15
N PHE A 37 21.36 -13.13 9.27
CA PHE A 37 20.42 -12.51 8.36
C PHE A 37 19.25 -11.86 9.10
N PHE A 38 18.77 -12.48 10.18
CA PHE A 38 17.75 -11.86 11.03
C PHE A 38 18.22 -10.52 11.62
N GLN A 39 19.49 -10.43 12.06
CA GLN A 39 20.05 -9.16 12.54
C GLN A 39 20.10 -8.10 11.44
N ILE A 40 20.45 -8.47 10.20
CA ILE A 40 20.44 -7.56 9.04
C ILE A 40 19.02 -7.06 8.80
N TYR A 41 18.05 -7.96 8.80
CA TYR A 41 16.62 -7.61 8.64
C TYR A 41 16.13 -6.67 9.74
N LEU A 42 16.48 -6.95 11.00
CA LEU A 42 16.14 -6.07 12.13
C LEU A 42 16.71 -4.66 11.92
N ASN A 43 17.96 -4.54 11.54
CA ASN A 43 18.60 -3.24 11.29
C ASN A 43 17.87 -2.48 10.18
N PHE A 44 17.55 -3.16 9.08
CA PHE A 44 16.80 -2.59 7.97
C PHE A 44 15.40 -2.13 8.39
N SER A 45 14.61 -3.03 8.99
CA SER A 45 13.21 -2.76 9.33
C SER A 45 13.04 -1.78 10.50
N ALA A 46 14.02 -1.66 11.40
CA ALA A 46 14.00 -0.72 12.50
C ALA A 46 14.46 0.70 12.11
N THR A 47 15.14 0.87 10.97
CA THR A 47 15.67 2.16 10.53
C THR A 47 14.63 3.28 10.52
N PRO A 48 13.44 3.13 9.91
CA PRO A 48 12.43 4.18 9.91
C PRO A 48 11.85 4.45 11.31
N TRP A 49 11.96 3.50 12.24
CA TRP A 49 11.50 3.67 13.61
C TRP A 49 12.48 4.45 14.47
N LYS A 50 13.79 4.25 14.25
CA LYS A 50 14.86 4.92 14.98
C LYS A 50 15.12 6.34 14.47
N ASN A 51 15.14 6.50 13.16
CA ASN A 51 15.64 7.71 12.50
C ASN A 51 14.57 8.46 11.69
N GLY A 52 13.35 7.91 11.59
CA GLY A 52 12.29 8.48 10.79
C GLY A 52 11.53 9.59 11.52
N THR A 53 11.00 10.53 10.76
CA THR A 53 10.26 11.70 11.27
C THR A 53 8.73 11.49 11.31
N LEU A 54 8.22 10.45 10.63
CA LEU A 54 6.78 10.14 10.67
C LEU A 54 6.39 9.65 12.07
N GLU A 55 5.20 10.05 12.50
CA GLU A 55 4.61 9.54 13.74
C GLU A 55 4.37 8.02 13.68
N PRO A 56 4.43 7.31 14.82
CA PRO A 56 4.22 5.86 14.87
C PRO A 56 2.92 5.41 14.21
N LYS A 57 1.81 6.09 14.45
CA LYS A 57 0.52 5.81 13.82
C LYS A 57 0.58 5.85 12.30
N VAL A 58 1.25 6.86 11.73
CA VAL A 58 1.41 7.02 10.29
C VAL A 58 2.26 5.89 9.70
N LYS A 59 3.31 5.45 10.40
CA LYS A 59 4.11 4.29 9.97
C LYS A 59 3.27 3.02 9.91
N GLU A 60 2.40 2.80 10.90
CA GLU A 60 1.50 1.65 10.86
C GLU A 60 0.48 1.75 9.72
N PHE A 61 -0.02 2.94 9.38
CA PHE A 61 -0.88 3.13 8.21
C PHE A 61 -0.17 2.76 6.90
N MET A 62 1.13 3.06 6.77
CA MET A 62 1.91 2.65 5.61
C MET A 62 2.03 1.11 5.52
N TYR A 63 2.29 0.43 6.64
CA TYR A 63 2.32 -1.03 6.66
C TYR A 63 0.94 -1.64 6.36
N ILE A 64 -0.13 -1.11 6.94
CA ILE A 64 -1.51 -1.51 6.63
C ILE A 64 -1.78 -1.36 5.13
N ALA A 65 -1.40 -0.23 4.53
CA ALA A 65 -1.58 0.03 3.11
C ALA A 65 -0.83 -1.00 2.24
N ILE A 66 0.39 -1.37 2.62
CA ILE A 66 1.19 -2.39 1.93
C ILE A 66 0.50 -3.75 2.04
N ASP A 67 0.08 -4.14 3.24
CA ASP A 67 -0.46 -5.47 3.51
C ASP A 67 -1.82 -5.70 2.82
N VAL A 68 -2.67 -4.67 2.66
CA VAL A 68 -3.96 -4.78 1.96
C VAL A 68 -3.86 -4.50 0.46
N ALA A 69 -2.68 -4.11 -0.06
CA ALA A 69 -2.52 -3.88 -1.48
C ALA A 69 -2.86 -5.15 -2.29
N THR A 70 -3.56 -4.98 -3.41
CA THR A 70 -4.02 -6.10 -4.26
C THR A 70 -2.89 -6.99 -4.74
N THR A 71 -1.66 -6.48 -4.79
CA THR A 71 -0.45 -7.23 -5.15
C THR A 71 0.17 -7.99 -4.00
N HIS A 72 -0.32 -7.80 -2.76
CA HIS A 72 0.29 -8.39 -1.57
C HIS A 72 -0.72 -9.21 -0.75
N LEU A 73 -1.81 -8.60 -0.26
CA LEU A 73 -2.90 -9.24 0.49
C LEU A 73 -2.39 -10.13 1.64
N TYR A 74 -1.54 -9.55 2.51
CA TYR A 74 -0.85 -10.27 3.58
C TYR A 74 -1.58 -10.12 4.92
N GLU A 75 -2.58 -10.96 5.17
CA GLU A 75 -3.41 -10.91 6.39
C GLU A 75 -2.62 -11.00 7.71
N PRO A 76 -1.59 -11.87 7.87
CA PRO A 76 -0.87 -11.95 9.15
C PRO A 76 -0.19 -10.63 9.54
N GLY A 77 0.44 -9.92 8.59
CA GLY A 77 1.03 -8.60 8.81
C GLY A 77 -0.04 -7.56 9.12
N LEU A 78 -1.11 -7.54 8.34
CA LEU A 78 -2.24 -6.63 8.52
C LEU A 78 -2.78 -6.68 9.95
N ARG A 79 -2.98 -7.87 10.52
CA ARG A 79 -3.46 -8.02 11.90
C ARG A 79 -2.55 -7.35 12.92
N ILE A 80 -1.24 -7.53 12.76
CA ILE A 80 -0.22 -6.94 13.64
C ILE A 80 -0.26 -5.42 13.53
N HIS A 81 -0.25 -4.91 12.31
CA HIS A 81 -0.19 -3.46 12.06
C HIS A 81 -1.48 -2.75 12.47
N LEU A 82 -2.65 -3.39 12.34
CA LEU A 82 -3.91 -2.90 12.91
C LEU A 82 -3.86 -2.80 14.44
N GLN A 83 -3.38 -3.85 15.13
CA GLN A 83 -3.23 -3.84 16.58
C GLN A 83 -2.29 -2.72 17.05
N ASN A 84 -1.17 -2.53 16.34
CA ASN A 84 -0.24 -1.45 16.66
C ASN A 84 -0.83 -0.07 16.37
N ALA A 85 -1.51 0.11 15.23
CA ALA A 85 -2.18 1.35 14.89
C ALA A 85 -3.18 1.77 15.98
N PHE A 86 -3.98 0.83 16.48
CA PHE A 86 -4.90 1.10 17.60
C PHE A 86 -4.16 1.48 18.89
N LYS A 87 -3.01 0.86 19.21
CA LYS A 87 -2.18 1.28 20.35
C LYS A 87 -1.67 2.72 20.21
N TYR A 88 -1.45 3.18 18.98
CA TYR A 88 -1.06 4.56 18.66
C TYR A 88 -2.26 5.49 18.44
N GLY A 89 -3.48 5.07 18.82
CA GLY A 89 -4.67 5.91 18.77
C GLY A 89 -5.32 6.06 17.40
N ALA A 90 -5.12 5.09 16.50
CA ALA A 90 -5.85 5.07 15.23
C ALA A 90 -7.35 4.87 15.46
N THR A 91 -8.17 5.53 14.66
CA THR A 91 -9.62 5.34 14.66
C THR A 91 -10.02 4.38 13.53
N LYS A 92 -11.22 3.84 13.62
CA LYS A 92 -11.82 3.03 12.55
C LYS A 92 -11.94 3.83 11.25
N GLU A 93 -12.29 5.10 11.37
CA GLU A 93 -12.48 6.00 10.23
C GLU A 93 -11.16 6.24 9.49
N GLU A 94 -10.05 6.48 10.21
CA GLU A 94 -8.72 6.61 9.62
C GLU A 94 -8.27 5.33 8.90
N ILE A 95 -8.53 4.16 9.48
CA ILE A 95 -8.18 2.88 8.84
C ILE A 95 -9.04 2.66 7.58
N MET A 96 -10.34 2.97 7.63
CA MET A 96 -11.20 2.89 6.46
C MET A 96 -10.76 3.83 5.34
N GLU A 97 -10.25 5.01 5.69
CA GLU A 97 -9.68 5.96 4.71
C GLU A 97 -8.41 5.37 4.05
N VAL A 98 -7.53 4.72 4.82
CA VAL A 98 -6.37 3.99 4.25
C VAL A 98 -6.83 2.95 3.25
N TYR A 99 -7.86 2.14 3.56
CA TYR A 99 -8.39 1.14 2.63
C TYR A 99 -8.97 1.76 1.36
N GLN A 100 -9.71 2.86 1.48
CA GLN A 100 -10.24 3.60 0.34
C GLN A 100 -9.11 4.12 -0.56
N LEU A 101 -8.05 4.70 0.02
CA LEU A 101 -6.89 5.18 -0.74
C LEU A 101 -6.16 4.04 -1.45
N VAL A 102 -5.95 2.89 -0.79
CA VAL A 102 -5.30 1.72 -1.40
C VAL A 102 -6.13 1.10 -2.51
N SER A 103 -7.47 1.16 -2.42
CA SER A 103 -8.35 0.61 -3.47
C SER A 103 -8.16 1.27 -4.85
N VAL A 104 -7.57 2.47 -4.89
CA VAL A 104 -7.18 3.16 -6.13
C VAL A 104 -6.22 2.33 -7.00
N LEU A 105 -5.45 1.40 -6.41
CA LEU A 105 -4.60 0.49 -7.19
C LEU A 105 -5.41 -0.29 -8.25
N GLY A 106 -6.66 -0.66 -7.96
CA GLY A 106 -7.54 -1.33 -8.91
C GLY A 106 -7.94 -0.46 -10.11
N MET A 107 -7.97 0.86 -9.93
CA MET A 107 -8.28 1.81 -11.02
C MET A 107 -7.20 1.84 -12.11
N HIS A 108 -5.97 1.46 -11.80
CA HIS A 108 -4.90 1.37 -12.78
C HIS A 108 -5.18 0.33 -13.88
N THR A 109 -6.07 -0.63 -13.65
CA THR A 109 -6.54 -1.55 -14.68
C THR A 109 -7.19 -0.80 -15.85
N ILE A 110 -8.09 0.12 -15.53
CA ILE A 110 -8.80 0.93 -16.54
C ILE A 110 -7.87 2.00 -17.11
N THR A 111 -7.19 2.75 -16.26
CA THR A 111 -6.35 3.88 -16.66
C THR A 111 -5.13 3.46 -17.49
N MET A 112 -4.69 2.23 -17.37
CA MET A 112 -3.64 1.65 -18.23
C MET A 112 -4.24 0.92 -19.43
N GLY A 113 -5.35 0.20 -19.23
CA GLY A 113 -5.94 -0.66 -20.26
C GLY A 113 -6.63 0.12 -21.38
N VAL A 114 -7.36 1.19 -21.06
CA VAL A 114 -8.12 1.95 -22.05
C VAL A 114 -7.23 2.63 -23.09
N PRO A 115 -6.16 3.37 -22.75
CA PRO A 115 -5.24 3.94 -23.74
C PRO A 115 -4.61 2.87 -24.66
N VAL A 116 -4.25 1.71 -24.11
CA VAL A 116 -3.71 0.59 -24.91
C VAL A 116 -4.78 0.05 -25.87
N LEU A 117 -6.02 -0.09 -25.41
CA LEU A 117 -7.14 -0.52 -26.27
C LEU A 117 -7.34 0.46 -27.43
N ILE A 118 -7.39 1.76 -27.17
CA ILE A 118 -7.57 2.80 -28.19
C ILE A 118 -6.43 2.75 -29.23
N ASP A 119 -5.18 2.64 -28.78
CA ASP A 119 -4.03 2.51 -29.67
C ASP A 119 -4.13 1.27 -30.59
N GLU A 120 -4.55 0.13 -30.07
CA GLU A 120 -4.74 -1.08 -30.86
C GLU A 120 -5.98 -0.97 -31.79
N MET A 121 -7.04 -0.28 -31.37
CA MET A 121 -8.18 0.02 -32.24
C MET A 121 -7.79 0.92 -33.41
N ASP A 122 -6.99 1.97 -33.17
CA ASP A 122 -6.46 2.85 -34.24
C ASP A 122 -5.60 2.03 -35.22
N LYS A 123 -4.72 1.17 -34.78
CA LYS A 123 -3.91 0.27 -35.63
C LYS A 123 -4.75 -0.73 -36.40
N ALA A 124 -5.86 -1.18 -35.84
CA ALA A 124 -6.79 -2.10 -36.48
C ALA A 124 -7.78 -1.41 -37.46
N GLY A 125 -7.70 -0.08 -37.63
CA GLY A 125 -8.60 0.68 -38.47
C GLY A 125 -10.00 0.86 -37.86
N GLN A 126 -10.11 0.77 -36.53
CA GLN A 126 -11.38 0.92 -35.77
C GLN A 126 -11.39 2.21 -34.93
N GLY A 127 -10.46 3.11 -35.15
CA GLY A 127 -10.32 4.33 -34.35
C GLY A 127 -11.47 5.33 -34.50
N ASP A 128 -12.27 5.23 -35.58
CA ASP A 128 -13.49 5.99 -35.79
C ASP A 128 -14.63 5.60 -34.82
N GLN A 129 -14.54 4.47 -34.14
CA GLN A 129 -15.47 4.05 -33.10
C GLN A 129 -15.23 4.77 -31.77
N VAL A 130 -14.11 5.45 -31.62
CA VAL A 130 -13.78 6.23 -30.41
C VAL A 130 -14.25 7.67 -30.62
N ASP A 131 -15.32 8.09 -29.95
CA ASP A 131 -15.79 9.47 -30.00
C ASP A 131 -14.87 10.38 -29.15
N ARG A 132 -14.05 11.15 -29.86
CA ARG A 132 -13.15 12.14 -29.26
C ARG A 132 -13.79 13.53 -29.10
N ASN A 133 -15.07 13.65 -29.43
CA ASN A 133 -15.84 14.88 -29.22
C ASN A 133 -16.65 14.74 -27.92
N PHE A 134 -16.22 15.39 -26.90
CA PHE A 134 -16.90 15.28 -25.61
C PHE A 134 -18.29 15.93 -25.62
N SER A 135 -19.29 15.17 -25.18
CA SER A 135 -20.62 15.67 -24.92
C SER A 135 -20.62 16.70 -23.77
N ALA A 136 -21.68 17.49 -23.69
CA ALA A 136 -21.86 18.44 -22.59
C ALA A 136 -21.79 17.76 -21.21
N ARG A 137 -22.28 16.51 -21.09
CA ARG A 137 -22.18 15.71 -19.85
C ARG A 137 -20.74 15.35 -19.49
N GLN A 138 -19.95 14.93 -20.47
CA GLN A 138 -18.54 14.57 -20.25
C GLN A 138 -17.71 15.80 -19.89
N LEU A 139 -17.95 16.94 -20.53
CA LEU A 139 -17.31 18.21 -20.18
C LEU A 139 -17.68 18.66 -18.75
N ALA A 140 -18.93 18.50 -18.32
CA ALA A 140 -19.35 18.80 -16.96
C ALA A 140 -18.64 17.90 -15.93
N ILE A 141 -18.45 16.59 -16.22
CA ILE A 141 -17.68 15.68 -15.37
C ILE A 141 -16.22 16.14 -15.26
N LYS A 142 -15.60 16.55 -16.38
CA LYS A 142 -14.24 17.09 -16.40
C LYS A 142 -14.12 18.35 -15.55
N GLU A 143 -15.04 19.28 -15.68
CA GLU A 143 -15.05 20.51 -14.87
C GLU A 143 -15.21 20.22 -13.37
N GLU A 144 -16.12 19.33 -13.01
CA GLU A 144 -16.31 18.90 -11.62
C GLU A 144 -15.08 18.22 -11.06
N PHE A 145 -14.43 17.35 -11.82
CA PHE A 145 -13.16 16.72 -11.43
C PHE A 145 -12.08 17.77 -11.16
N ILE A 146 -11.90 18.73 -12.07
CA ILE A 146 -10.93 19.83 -11.92
C ILE A 146 -11.24 20.63 -10.65
N LYS A 147 -12.50 20.95 -10.41
CA LYS A 147 -12.95 21.69 -9.23
C LYS A 147 -12.59 20.97 -7.93
N HIS A 148 -12.75 19.66 -7.88
CA HIS A 148 -12.50 18.88 -6.66
C HIS A 148 -11.04 18.48 -6.47
N ARG A 149 -10.31 18.22 -7.56
CA ARG A 149 -8.93 17.72 -7.53
C ARG A 149 -7.87 18.79 -7.79
N GLY A 150 -8.26 19.93 -8.34
CA GLY A 150 -7.35 21.04 -8.64
C GLY A 150 -6.46 20.84 -9.87
N TYR A 151 -6.64 19.76 -10.63
CA TYR A 151 -5.87 19.47 -11.84
C TYR A 151 -6.66 18.61 -12.83
N TRP A 152 -6.20 18.61 -14.08
CA TRP A 152 -6.58 17.65 -15.11
C TRP A 152 -5.34 17.13 -15.82
N SER A 153 -5.34 15.86 -16.20
CA SER A 153 -4.27 15.24 -16.99
C SER A 153 -4.85 14.69 -18.28
N GLY A 154 -4.15 14.82 -19.40
CA GLY A 154 -4.50 14.18 -20.66
C GLY A 154 -4.72 12.67 -20.56
N PHE A 155 -4.13 12.06 -19.57
CA PHE A 155 -4.37 10.66 -19.18
C PHE A 155 -5.85 10.31 -18.94
N TRP A 156 -6.70 11.29 -18.56
CA TRP A 156 -8.13 11.08 -18.34
C TRP A 156 -8.98 11.31 -19.62
N GLU A 157 -8.39 11.85 -20.70
CA GLU A 157 -9.11 12.11 -21.93
C GLU A 157 -9.67 10.82 -22.54
N ASP A 158 -8.86 9.76 -22.61
CA ASP A 158 -9.26 8.46 -23.15
C ASP A 158 -10.34 7.76 -22.32
N LEU A 159 -10.43 8.09 -21.01
CA LEU A 159 -11.48 7.57 -20.14
C LEU A 159 -12.81 8.32 -20.27
N LEU A 160 -12.77 9.52 -20.84
CA LEU A 160 -13.97 10.30 -21.13
C LEU A 160 -14.56 10.00 -22.51
N ALA A 161 -13.71 9.60 -23.46
CA ALA A 161 -14.13 9.21 -24.81
C ALA A 161 -14.93 7.91 -24.79
#